data_40bff4f563db1f969516388bf26e8342
#
_entry.id   40bff4f563db1f969516388bf26e8342
#
_cell.length_a   1.000
_cell.length_b   1.000
_cell.length_c   1.000
_cell.angle_alpha   90.00
_cell.angle_beta   90.00
_cell.angle_gamma   90.00
#
_symmetry.space_group_name_H-M   'P 1'
#
loop_
_entity.id
_entity.type
_entity.pdbx_description
1 polymer ?
#
loop_
_entity_poly.entity_id
_entity_poly.type
_entity_poly.pdbx_seq_one_letter_code
_entity_poly.pdbx_strand_id
1 'polypeptide(L)'
;MTKPRFLSLCNAPTSADDAAYIASTAGYNEIRNSVFDGNMFRARTNTGTNHLFSDRIWSNLNISIADLSEDIAAFEARNAEHSWDRLRYNFFYFNTFSTGGVSYDWFGTGMSSIVTHLKVAGEYAAKCGFTGIFMDTEPYGPSPWQYSLMPLKSKYTFRQYERQVYDTAKYVVTYWLTVKPNMQIMFSSGYAYYWAYLDQGFPPENNDYGFIRAWLNGIYDGMGEFFNPGYMNIQSTLGRHKTLEFPTARIILSNEGGYGMEDREDETAYLELKESTLGISDPRNKGDSIYFDKLTDFALALRADYNGSGSPKFDNTNPYSNWHTPEGFVIPLGYAFTYDDWCWNFADEYFFFQYKPTINSQYSDFIRTKRDEFLMW
;
A
#
# COMPACT_ATOMS: atom_id res chain seq x y z
N MET A 1 13.24 -18.32 8.35
CA MET A 1 13.03 -16.90 8.10
C MET A 1 12.47 -16.75 6.69
N THR A 2 11.39 -16.01 6.54
CA THR A 2 10.91 -15.61 5.22
C THR A 2 11.92 -14.65 4.63
N LYS A 3 12.18 -14.77 3.32
CA LYS A 3 13.09 -13.82 2.66
C LYS A 3 12.43 -12.43 2.64
N PRO A 4 13.15 -11.37 3.02
CA PRO A 4 12.63 -10.02 2.92
C PRO A 4 12.26 -9.68 1.46
N ARG A 5 11.18 -8.89 1.30
CA ARG A 5 10.60 -8.57 0.00
C ARG A 5 10.75 -7.08 -0.25
N PHE A 6 11.48 -6.76 -1.30
CA PHE A 6 11.70 -5.38 -1.72
C PHE A 6 10.81 -5.04 -2.92
N LEU A 7 9.92 -4.08 -2.72
CA LEU A 7 8.94 -3.67 -3.71
C LEU A 7 9.32 -2.31 -4.32
N SER A 8 8.93 -2.10 -5.55
CA SER A 8 8.97 -0.79 -6.18
C SER A 8 7.59 -0.16 -6.21
N LEU A 9 7.46 1.05 -5.68
CA LEU A 9 6.42 1.99 -6.03
C LEU A 9 7.07 3.02 -6.95
N CYS A 10 7.35 2.60 -8.16
CA CYS A 10 7.63 3.57 -9.21
C CYS A 10 6.31 4.15 -9.66
N ASN A 11 6.29 5.43 -10.02
CA ASN A 11 5.27 5.92 -10.93
C ASN A 11 5.43 5.09 -12.20
N ALA A 12 4.84 3.89 -12.17
CA ALA A 12 4.83 3.02 -13.33
C ALA A 12 4.40 3.88 -14.50
N PRO A 13 5.02 3.68 -15.65
CA PRO A 13 4.73 4.47 -16.81
C PRO A 13 3.23 4.71 -16.89
N THR A 14 2.84 5.94 -17.12
CA THR A 14 1.42 6.36 -17.08
C THR A 14 0.70 6.14 -18.41
N SER A 15 1.32 5.40 -19.37
CA SER A 15 0.79 5.20 -20.70
C SER A 15 0.06 3.86 -20.89
N ALA A 16 -0.89 3.79 -21.80
CA ALA A 16 -1.61 2.55 -22.15
C ALA A 16 -0.67 1.41 -22.59
N ASP A 17 0.57 1.78 -22.87
CA ASP A 17 1.64 0.87 -23.26
C ASP A 17 2.21 0.06 -22.08
N ASP A 18 1.79 0.30 -20.84
CA ASP A 18 2.46 -0.29 -19.68
C ASP A 18 2.13 -1.77 -19.50
N ALA A 19 0.86 -2.13 -19.59
CA ALA A 19 0.48 -3.53 -19.58
C ALA A 19 1.03 -4.22 -20.84
N ALA A 20 0.94 -3.57 -22.00
CA ALA A 20 1.51 -4.04 -23.26
C ALA A 20 3.04 -4.05 -23.21
N TYR A 21 3.69 -3.06 -22.60
CA TYR A 21 5.14 -3.03 -22.41
C TYR A 21 5.59 -4.14 -21.45
N ILE A 22 4.95 -4.30 -20.31
CA ILE A 22 5.22 -5.37 -19.35
C ILE A 22 4.99 -6.74 -19.99
N ALA A 23 3.97 -6.87 -20.85
CA ALA A 23 3.69 -8.07 -21.62
C ALA A 23 4.71 -8.30 -22.75
N SER A 24 5.42 -7.27 -23.23
CA SER A 24 6.44 -7.41 -24.27
C SER A 24 7.68 -8.14 -23.77
N THR A 25 8.41 -8.77 -24.72
CA THR A 25 9.69 -9.42 -24.39
C THR A 25 10.73 -8.43 -23.86
N ALA A 26 10.73 -7.19 -24.38
CA ALA A 26 11.65 -6.15 -23.94
C ALA A 26 11.34 -5.71 -22.50
N GLY A 27 10.08 -5.38 -22.18
CA GLY A 27 9.65 -5.00 -20.85
C GLY A 27 9.88 -6.12 -19.84
N TYR A 28 9.55 -7.36 -20.19
CA TYR A 28 9.84 -8.52 -19.32
C TYR A 28 11.33 -8.66 -19.00
N ASN A 29 12.20 -8.56 -20.00
CA ASN A 29 13.64 -8.69 -19.78
C ASN A 29 14.21 -7.57 -18.90
N GLU A 30 13.71 -6.36 -19.04
CA GLU A 30 14.09 -5.23 -18.20
C GLU A 30 13.66 -5.45 -16.74
N ILE A 31 12.40 -5.80 -16.53
CA ILE A 31 11.83 -6.07 -15.20
C ILE A 31 12.49 -7.30 -14.55
N ARG A 32 12.75 -8.38 -15.32
CA ARG A 32 13.40 -9.59 -14.84
C ARG A 32 14.78 -9.31 -14.23
N ASN A 33 15.49 -8.30 -14.75
CA ASN A 33 16.82 -7.91 -14.27
C ASN A 33 16.78 -6.89 -13.14
N SER A 34 15.59 -6.46 -12.71
CA SER A 34 15.43 -5.51 -11.61
C SER A 34 15.90 -6.10 -10.28
N VAL A 35 16.15 -5.23 -9.32
CA VAL A 35 16.51 -5.62 -7.92
C VAL A 35 15.30 -5.92 -7.08
N PHE A 36 14.09 -5.65 -7.56
CA PHE A 36 12.86 -5.77 -6.83
C PHE A 36 12.26 -7.18 -6.87
N ASP A 37 11.52 -7.54 -5.83
CA ASP A 37 10.76 -8.78 -5.72
C ASP A 37 9.31 -8.62 -6.14
N GLY A 38 8.87 -7.40 -6.30
CA GLY A 38 7.55 -7.04 -6.75
C GLY A 38 7.44 -5.56 -7.09
N ASN A 39 6.31 -5.23 -7.70
CA ASN A 39 5.98 -3.87 -8.08
C ASN A 39 4.53 -3.54 -7.72
N MET A 40 4.27 -2.25 -7.51
CA MET A 40 2.95 -1.72 -7.28
C MET A 40 2.41 -1.15 -8.59
N PHE A 41 1.44 -1.83 -9.19
CA PHE A 41 0.89 -1.51 -10.50
C PHE A 41 -0.37 -0.68 -10.42
N ARG A 42 -0.49 0.31 -11.28
CA ARG A 42 -1.72 1.05 -11.54
C ARG A 42 -2.51 0.37 -12.64
N ALA A 43 -3.83 0.32 -12.50
CA ALA A 43 -4.73 -0.22 -13.52
C ALA A 43 -5.28 0.88 -14.44
N ARG A 44 -5.57 0.51 -15.68
CA ARG A 44 -6.18 1.38 -16.68
C ARG A 44 -7.48 0.81 -17.18
N THR A 45 -8.36 1.70 -17.59
CA THR A 45 -9.58 1.31 -18.31
C THR A 45 -9.32 1.23 -19.81
N ASN A 46 -9.98 0.29 -20.48
CA ASN A 46 -9.93 0.08 -21.95
C ASN A 46 -10.41 1.29 -22.76
N THR A 47 -11.10 2.22 -22.13
CA THR A 47 -11.80 3.32 -22.81
C THR A 47 -10.88 4.48 -23.17
N GLY A 48 -9.73 4.27 -23.74
CA GLY A 48 -8.91 5.22 -24.52
C GLY A 48 -8.70 6.65 -23.99
N THR A 49 -9.36 7.02 -22.95
CA THR A 49 -9.17 8.26 -22.23
C THR A 49 -8.21 7.97 -21.07
N ASN A 50 -7.21 8.79 -20.90
CA ASN A 50 -6.14 8.72 -19.90
C ASN A 50 -6.60 8.53 -18.44
N HIS A 51 -7.58 7.67 -18.18
CA HIS A 51 -8.14 7.45 -16.87
C HIS A 51 -7.55 6.20 -16.26
N LEU A 52 -6.61 6.40 -15.35
CA LEU A 52 -6.16 5.34 -14.46
C LEU A 52 -7.32 4.96 -13.53
N PHE A 53 -7.72 3.70 -13.53
CA PHE A 53 -8.70 3.17 -12.57
C PHE A 53 -8.22 3.43 -11.13
N SER A 54 -6.91 3.30 -10.90
CA SER A 54 -6.25 3.58 -9.62
C SER A 54 -6.56 4.96 -9.05
N ASP A 55 -6.76 5.96 -9.90
CA ASP A 55 -7.08 7.33 -9.49
C ASP A 55 -8.59 7.63 -9.52
N ARG A 56 -9.41 6.64 -9.85
CA ARG A 56 -10.86 6.80 -10.05
C ARG A 56 -11.72 5.95 -9.12
N ILE A 57 -11.11 5.24 -8.18
CA ILE A 57 -11.85 4.44 -7.20
C ILE A 57 -12.82 5.33 -6.42
N TRP A 58 -12.36 6.52 -6.03
CA TRP A 58 -13.17 7.51 -5.31
C TRP A 58 -13.87 8.48 -6.29
N SER A 59 -14.65 7.91 -7.19
CA SER A 59 -15.40 8.68 -8.19
C SER A 59 -16.82 8.13 -8.36
N ASN A 60 -17.67 8.92 -9.03
CA ASN A 60 -19.03 8.51 -9.40
C ASN A 60 -19.11 7.88 -10.80
N LEU A 61 -17.99 7.57 -11.41
CA LEU A 61 -17.94 6.87 -12.70
C LEU A 61 -18.52 5.46 -12.54
N ASN A 62 -19.00 4.90 -13.61
CA ASN A 62 -19.45 3.51 -13.64
C ASN A 62 -18.32 2.66 -14.26
N ILE A 63 -17.42 2.15 -13.42
CA ILE A 63 -16.30 1.32 -13.85
C ILE A 63 -16.54 -0.10 -13.35
N SER A 64 -16.46 -1.07 -14.24
CA SER A 64 -16.62 -2.50 -13.98
C SER A 64 -15.33 -3.25 -14.27
N ILE A 65 -15.25 -4.51 -13.87
CA ILE A 65 -14.12 -5.37 -14.19
C ILE A 65 -13.92 -5.58 -15.70
N ALA A 66 -15.00 -5.47 -16.50
CA ALA A 66 -14.91 -5.58 -17.96
C ALA A 66 -14.16 -4.41 -18.60
N ASP A 67 -14.19 -3.24 -17.96
CA ASP A 67 -13.44 -2.06 -18.42
C ASP A 67 -11.92 -2.18 -18.20
N LEU A 68 -11.47 -3.20 -17.48
CA LEU A 68 -10.08 -3.52 -17.18
C LEU A 68 -9.60 -4.78 -17.92
N SER A 69 -10.38 -5.29 -18.87
CA SER A 69 -10.12 -6.59 -19.49
C SER A 69 -8.82 -6.64 -20.31
N GLU A 70 -8.40 -5.53 -20.91
CA GLU A 70 -7.12 -5.47 -21.66
C GLU A 70 -5.93 -5.58 -20.72
N ASP A 71 -5.93 -4.85 -19.62
CA ASP A 71 -4.91 -4.94 -18.57
C ASP A 71 -4.86 -6.37 -17.99
N ILE A 72 -6.02 -6.92 -17.63
CA ILE A 72 -6.13 -8.29 -17.09
C ILE A 72 -5.55 -9.30 -18.08
N ALA A 73 -5.93 -9.22 -19.36
CA ALA A 73 -5.45 -10.15 -20.38
C ALA A 73 -3.93 -10.07 -20.56
N ALA A 74 -3.32 -8.87 -20.45
CA ALA A 74 -1.88 -8.71 -20.53
C ALA A 74 -1.16 -9.40 -19.35
N PHE A 75 -1.67 -9.26 -18.13
CA PHE A 75 -1.12 -9.94 -16.96
C PHE A 75 -1.35 -11.45 -16.99
N GLU A 76 -2.52 -11.91 -17.43
CA GLU A 76 -2.82 -13.34 -17.59
C GLU A 76 -1.89 -13.99 -18.63
N ALA A 77 -1.67 -13.34 -19.77
CA ALA A 77 -0.73 -13.80 -20.79
C ALA A 77 0.70 -13.90 -20.24
N ARG A 78 1.15 -12.87 -19.52
CA ARG A 78 2.47 -12.87 -18.88
C ARG A 78 2.60 -13.98 -17.84
N ASN A 79 1.60 -14.19 -17.01
CA ASN A 79 1.58 -15.25 -16.00
C ASN A 79 1.63 -16.65 -16.64
N ALA A 80 1.03 -16.82 -17.82
CA ALA A 80 1.02 -18.08 -18.54
C ALA A 80 2.36 -18.38 -19.26
N GLU A 81 3.02 -17.36 -19.80
CA GLU A 81 4.26 -17.51 -20.55
C GLU A 81 5.50 -17.65 -19.67
N HIS A 82 5.51 -16.95 -18.54
CA HIS A 82 6.68 -16.87 -17.68
C HIS A 82 6.28 -16.86 -16.21
N SER A 83 6.96 -17.68 -15.41
CA SER A 83 7.01 -17.38 -13.99
C SER A 83 7.68 -16.00 -13.84
N TRP A 84 7.08 -15.11 -13.08
CA TRP A 84 7.71 -13.86 -12.66
C TRP A 84 8.90 -14.18 -11.75
N ASP A 85 10.04 -14.55 -12.30
CA ASP A 85 11.15 -15.14 -11.55
C ASP A 85 11.53 -14.37 -10.28
N ARG A 86 11.51 -13.05 -10.33
CA ARG A 86 11.70 -12.16 -9.18
C ARG A 86 10.44 -11.40 -8.78
N LEU A 87 9.72 -10.79 -9.73
CA LEU A 87 8.54 -9.97 -9.45
C LEU A 87 7.32 -10.83 -9.06
N ARG A 88 7.45 -11.55 -7.95
CA ARG A 88 6.41 -12.48 -7.45
C ARG A 88 5.40 -11.80 -6.55
N TYR A 89 5.76 -10.65 -5.96
CA TYR A 89 4.98 -9.97 -4.93
C TYR A 89 4.40 -8.66 -5.44
N ASN A 90 3.63 -8.74 -6.51
CA ASN A 90 3.02 -7.57 -7.13
C ASN A 90 1.76 -7.15 -6.38
N PHE A 91 1.51 -5.84 -6.34
CA PHE A 91 0.34 -5.24 -5.72
C PHE A 91 -0.41 -4.37 -6.71
N PHE A 92 -1.73 -4.32 -6.58
CA PHE A 92 -2.53 -3.29 -7.20
C PHE A 92 -2.48 -2.04 -6.34
N TYR A 93 -1.97 -0.95 -6.90
CA TYR A 93 -1.89 0.36 -6.25
C TYR A 93 -3.09 1.22 -6.59
N PHE A 94 -3.66 1.88 -5.59
CA PHE A 94 -4.62 2.95 -5.81
C PHE A 94 -4.57 4.04 -4.73
N ASN A 95 -4.92 5.26 -5.13
CA ASN A 95 -5.04 6.43 -4.27
C ASN A 95 -6.41 6.48 -3.59
N THR A 96 -6.48 7.12 -2.43
CA THR A 96 -7.72 7.33 -1.67
C THR A 96 -8.28 8.75 -1.79
N PHE A 97 -7.81 9.53 -2.73
CA PHE A 97 -8.36 10.87 -2.99
C PHE A 97 -9.16 10.91 -4.29
N SER A 98 -10.09 11.85 -4.37
CA SER A 98 -10.89 12.05 -5.59
C SER A 98 -10.15 12.88 -6.61
N THR A 99 -9.86 12.29 -7.78
CA THR A 99 -9.42 13.06 -8.94
C THR A 99 -10.64 13.65 -9.67
N GLY A 100 -10.61 14.94 -9.97
CA GLY A 100 -11.68 15.60 -10.74
C GLY A 100 -12.66 16.43 -9.91
N GLY A 101 -12.35 16.73 -8.65
CA GLY A 101 -13.11 17.69 -7.83
C GLY A 101 -14.49 17.19 -7.41
N VAL A 102 -14.76 15.89 -7.54
CA VAL A 102 -16.03 15.32 -7.11
C VAL A 102 -16.01 15.18 -5.58
N SER A 103 -16.89 15.93 -4.93
CA SER A 103 -17.15 15.73 -3.50
C SER A 103 -17.93 14.44 -3.35
N TYR A 104 -17.40 13.48 -2.61
CA TYR A 104 -18.12 12.28 -2.21
C TYR A 104 -18.48 12.35 -0.74
N ASP A 105 -19.46 11.57 -0.36
CA ASP A 105 -19.94 11.48 1.00
C ASP A 105 -20.28 10.04 1.33
N TRP A 106 -19.87 9.57 2.50
CA TRP A 106 -20.11 8.20 2.96
C TRP A 106 -21.60 7.83 3.08
N PHE A 107 -22.49 8.83 3.14
CA PHE A 107 -23.95 8.68 3.09
C PHE A 107 -24.54 9.16 1.76
N GLY A 108 -23.69 9.59 0.83
CA GLY A 108 -24.13 10.10 -0.47
C GLY A 108 -24.50 8.99 -1.46
N THR A 109 -25.25 9.38 -2.49
CA THR A 109 -25.68 8.47 -3.56
C THR A 109 -24.52 7.87 -4.37
N GLY A 110 -23.37 8.56 -4.42
CA GLY A 110 -22.15 8.05 -5.08
C GLY A 110 -21.44 6.92 -4.35
N MET A 111 -21.80 6.64 -3.10
CA MET A 111 -21.11 5.65 -2.28
C MET A 111 -21.25 4.23 -2.84
N SER A 112 -22.36 3.91 -3.48
CA SER A 112 -22.57 2.62 -4.16
C SER A 112 -21.55 2.39 -5.29
N SER A 113 -21.20 3.42 -6.05
CA SER A 113 -20.17 3.35 -7.09
C SER A 113 -18.79 3.12 -6.48
N ILE A 114 -18.44 3.85 -5.41
CA ILE A 114 -17.17 3.68 -4.70
C ILE A 114 -17.03 2.26 -4.15
N VAL A 115 -18.06 1.71 -3.50
CA VAL A 115 -18.06 0.33 -3.02
C VAL A 115 -17.90 -0.67 -4.19
N THR A 116 -18.54 -0.40 -5.32
CA THR A 116 -18.37 -1.21 -6.54
C THR A 116 -16.93 -1.16 -7.03
N HIS A 117 -16.32 0.03 -7.10
CA HIS A 117 -14.92 0.17 -7.52
C HIS A 117 -13.96 -0.53 -6.56
N LEU A 118 -14.17 -0.43 -5.25
CA LEU A 118 -13.37 -1.15 -4.27
C LEU A 118 -13.48 -2.68 -4.45
N LYS A 119 -14.67 -3.19 -4.79
CA LYS A 119 -14.83 -4.61 -5.13
C LYS A 119 -14.08 -4.96 -6.42
N VAL A 120 -14.21 -4.15 -7.45
CA VAL A 120 -13.47 -4.30 -8.72
C VAL A 120 -11.96 -4.29 -8.47
N ALA A 121 -11.46 -3.48 -7.54
CA ALA A 121 -10.05 -3.47 -7.14
C ALA A 121 -9.58 -4.85 -6.66
N GLY A 122 -10.36 -5.51 -5.80
CA GLY A 122 -10.05 -6.87 -5.33
C GLY A 122 -10.12 -7.92 -6.44
N GLU A 123 -11.12 -7.85 -7.30
CA GLU A 123 -11.26 -8.74 -8.46
C GLU A 123 -10.10 -8.57 -9.44
N TYR A 124 -9.71 -7.32 -9.71
CA TYR A 124 -8.58 -7.00 -10.56
C TYR A 124 -7.28 -7.59 -10.00
N ALA A 125 -6.97 -7.34 -8.73
CA ALA A 125 -5.79 -7.89 -8.09
C ALA A 125 -5.77 -9.44 -8.13
N ALA A 126 -6.93 -10.08 -7.93
CA ALA A 126 -7.05 -11.53 -8.00
C ALA A 126 -6.83 -12.07 -9.42
N LYS A 127 -7.45 -11.45 -10.45
CA LYS A 127 -7.34 -11.87 -11.86
C LYS A 127 -5.94 -11.66 -12.43
N CYS A 128 -5.28 -10.55 -12.07
CA CYS A 128 -3.90 -10.29 -12.45
C CYS A 128 -2.88 -11.18 -11.69
N GLY A 129 -3.32 -11.98 -10.73
CA GLY A 129 -2.43 -12.84 -9.93
C GLY A 129 -1.57 -12.07 -8.92
N PHE A 130 -1.94 -10.84 -8.58
CA PHE A 130 -1.19 -10.01 -7.64
C PHE A 130 -1.23 -10.58 -6.23
N THR A 131 -0.22 -10.28 -5.44
CA THR A 131 -0.13 -10.65 -4.03
C THR A 131 -1.25 -9.98 -3.22
N GLY A 132 -1.56 -8.74 -3.56
CA GLY A 132 -2.58 -7.98 -2.86
C GLY A 132 -2.82 -6.59 -3.40
N ILE A 133 -3.24 -5.73 -2.49
CA ILE A 133 -3.59 -4.34 -2.74
C ILE A 133 -2.69 -3.44 -1.91
N PHE A 134 -2.14 -2.40 -2.54
CA PHE A 134 -1.53 -1.26 -1.86
C PHE A 134 -2.49 -0.08 -1.93
N MET A 135 -2.89 0.40 -0.78
CA MET A 135 -3.81 1.52 -0.63
C MET A 135 -3.04 2.73 -0.11
N ASP A 136 -2.88 3.73 -0.96
CA ASP A 136 -2.30 4.99 -0.58
C ASP A 136 -3.36 5.84 0.13
N THR A 137 -3.14 6.04 1.42
CA THR A 137 -4.09 6.73 2.30
C THR A 137 -3.84 8.22 2.43
N GLU A 138 -2.84 8.77 1.74
CA GLU A 138 -2.51 10.17 1.80
C GLU A 138 -3.57 11.07 1.15
N PRO A 139 -3.92 12.21 1.77
CA PRO A 139 -4.97 13.10 1.28
C PRO A 139 -4.44 14.16 0.29
N TYR A 140 -3.99 13.76 -0.89
CA TYR A 140 -3.52 14.68 -1.94
C TYR A 140 -4.62 15.52 -2.60
N GLY A 141 -5.84 15.47 -2.10
CA GLY A 141 -6.99 16.17 -2.64
C GLY A 141 -8.21 16.04 -1.71
N PRO A 142 -9.45 16.14 -2.22
CA PRO A 142 -10.63 15.89 -1.41
C PRO A 142 -10.56 14.49 -0.76
N SER A 143 -10.30 14.47 0.55
CA SER A 143 -10.02 13.24 1.30
C SER A 143 -11.31 12.55 1.75
N PRO A 144 -11.41 11.20 1.62
CA PRO A 144 -12.50 10.44 2.22
C PRO A 144 -12.45 10.41 3.75
N TRP A 145 -11.30 10.81 4.30
CA TRP A 145 -11.03 10.68 5.72
C TRP A 145 -11.46 11.89 6.55
N GLN A 146 -11.74 13.03 5.91
CA GLN A 146 -11.97 14.30 6.59
C GLN A 146 -13.47 14.64 6.76
N TYR A 147 -13.99 14.54 7.97
CA TYR A 147 -15.40 14.83 8.27
C TYR A 147 -15.81 16.26 7.89
N SER A 148 -14.93 17.24 8.14
CA SER A 148 -15.23 18.66 7.85
C SER A 148 -15.54 18.92 6.37
N LEU A 149 -15.09 18.07 5.47
CA LEU A 149 -15.33 18.13 4.02
C LEU A 149 -16.60 17.39 3.57
N MET A 150 -17.24 16.59 4.45
CA MET A 150 -18.39 15.79 4.07
C MET A 150 -19.63 16.68 3.79
N PRO A 151 -20.24 16.57 2.60
CA PRO A 151 -21.42 17.36 2.22
C PRO A 151 -22.61 17.20 3.14
N LEU A 152 -22.84 16.00 3.69
CA LEU A 152 -23.99 15.71 4.56
C LEU A 152 -23.65 15.79 6.06
N LYS A 153 -22.54 16.42 6.46
CA LYS A 153 -22.13 16.57 7.87
C LYS A 153 -23.14 17.33 8.76
N SER A 154 -23.97 18.16 8.18
CA SER A 154 -25.06 18.80 8.93
C SER A 154 -26.21 17.84 9.27
N LYS A 155 -26.29 16.71 8.57
CA LYS A 155 -27.34 15.69 8.73
C LYS A 155 -26.88 14.50 9.57
N TYR A 156 -25.58 14.16 9.48
CA TYR A 156 -25.00 13.03 10.18
C TYR A 156 -23.82 13.45 11.03
N THR A 157 -23.76 12.95 12.25
CA THR A 157 -22.67 13.22 13.20
C THR A 157 -21.38 12.52 12.80
N PHE A 158 -20.25 12.98 13.34
CA PHE A 158 -18.95 12.34 13.16
C PHE A 158 -19.01 10.83 13.49
N ARG A 159 -19.61 10.45 14.62
CA ARG A 159 -19.76 9.04 15.02
C ARG A 159 -20.60 8.19 14.04
N GLN A 160 -21.61 8.80 13.42
CA GLN A 160 -22.37 8.07 12.39
C GLN A 160 -21.50 7.81 11.15
N TYR A 161 -20.68 8.79 10.76
CA TYR A 161 -19.71 8.61 9.69
C TYR A 161 -18.65 7.56 10.05
N GLU A 162 -18.06 7.59 11.24
CA GLU A 162 -17.12 6.56 11.70
C GLU A 162 -17.72 5.17 11.57
N ARG A 163 -18.98 5.00 12.00
CA ARG A 163 -19.66 3.72 11.89
C ARG A 163 -19.86 3.29 10.43
N GLN A 164 -20.27 4.21 9.56
CA GLN A 164 -20.46 3.96 8.13
C GLN A 164 -19.15 3.57 7.45
N VAL A 165 -18.06 4.27 7.77
CA VAL A 165 -16.71 3.97 7.26
C VAL A 165 -16.26 2.58 7.70
N TYR A 166 -16.40 2.27 8.99
CA TYR A 166 -16.06 0.97 9.55
C TYR A 166 -16.84 -0.17 8.88
N ASP A 167 -18.17 -0.04 8.78
CA ASP A 167 -19.02 -1.07 8.19
C ASP A 167 -18.70 -1.28 6.70
N THR A 168 -18.39 -0.19 5.98
CA THR A 168 -17.96 -0.25 4.58
C THR A 168 -16.61 -0.96 4.44
N ALA A 169 -15.63 -0.62 5.26
CA ALA A 169 -14.32 -1.24 5.25
C ALA A 169 -14.41 -2.76 5.50
N LYS A 170 -15.18 -3.13 6.52
CA LYS A 170 -15.44 -4.52 6.88
C LYS A 170 -16.10 -5.30 5.75
N TYR A 171 -17.10 -4.71 5.10
CA TYR A 171 -17.75 -5.31 3.94
C TYR A 171 -16.80 -5.50 2.77
N VAL A 172 -16.02 -4.47 2.44
CA VAL A 172 -15.08 -4.49 1.31
C VAL A 172 -14.00 -5.54 1.50
N VAL A 173 -13.34 -5.58 2.65
CA VAL A 173 -12.28 -6.58 2.91
C VAL A 173 -12.82 -8.00 2.92
N THR A 174 -14.00 -8.22 3.46
CA THR A 174 -14.66 -9.52 3.40
C THR A 174 -14.88 -9.95 1.95
N TYR A 175 -15.32 -9.04 1.09
CA TYR A 175 -15.43 -9.32 -0.34
C TYR A 175 -14.07 -9.64 -0.98
N TRP A 176 -13.02 -8.86 -0.71
CA TRP A 176 -11.67 -9.11 -1.22
C TRP A 176 -11.16 -10.50 -0.86
N LEU A 177 -11.43 -10.94 0.36
CA LEU A 177 -11.04 -12.28 0.81
C LEU A 177 -11.87 -13.40 0.19
N THR A 178 -13.12 -13.14 -0.23
CA THR A 178 -13.90 -14.14 -0.99
C THR A 178 -13.31 -14.40 -2.37
N VAL A 179 -12.75 -13.37 -3.03
CA VAL A 179 -12.12 -13.52 -4.36
C VAL A 179 -10.66 -13.95 -4.27
N LYS A 180 -9.97 -13.60 -3.19
CA LYS A 180 -8.57 -13.97 -2.94
C LYS A 180 -8.30 -14.15 -1.44
N PRO A 181 -8.47 -15.37 -0.89
CA PRO A 181 -8.36 -15.63 0.55
C PRO A 181 -6.98 -15.34 1.17
N ASN A 182 -5.93 -15.29 0.36
CA ASN A 182 -4.56 -14.99 0.80
C ASN A 182 -4.11 -13.56 0.44
N MET A 183 -5.05 -12.64 0.21
CA MET A 183 -4.75 -11.26 -0.14
C MET A 183 -3.97 -10.56 0.96
N GLN A 184 -2.88 -9.91 0.58
CA GLN A 184 -2.16 -8.97 1.42
C GLN A 184 -2.75 -7.57 1.21
N ILE A 185 -2.88 -6.79 2.27
CA ILE A 185 -3.39 -5.42 2.17
C ILE A 185 -2.34 -4.50 2.79
N MET A 186 -1.70 -3.70 1.95
CA MET A 186 -0.67 -2.75 2.38
C MET A 186 -1.23 -1.34 2.37
N PHE A 187 -0.90 -0.57 3.39
CA PHE A 187 -1.25 0.84 3.52
C PHE A 187 0.01 1.69 3.53
N SER A 188 -0.02 2.85 2.85
CA SER A 188 1.08 3.82 2.89
C SER A 188 1.34 4.34 4.30
N SER A 189 0.28 4.43 5.11
CA SER A 189 0.35 4.84 6.51
C SER A 189 -0.65 4.08 7.38
N GLY A 190 -0.30 3.92 8.66
CA GLY A 190 -1.16 3.31 9.66
C GLY A 190 -1.91 4.34 10.53
N TYR A 191 -2.14 3.98 11.79
CA TYR A 191 -2.83 4.84 12.77
C TYR A 191 -2.01 6.08 13.18
N ALA A 192 -0.70 6.08 12.96
CA ALA A 192 0.20 7.12 13.46
C ALA A 192 -0.19 8.53 12.98
N TYR A 193 -0.61 8.67 11.72
CA TYR A 193 -1.03 9.97 11.19
C TYR A 193 -2.28 10.51 11.87
N TYR A 194 -3.26 9.67 12.17
CA TYR A 194 -4.45 10.07 12.92
C TYR A 194 -4.06 10.68 14.28
N TRP A 195 -3.18 10.02 15.02
CA TRP A 195 -2.73 10.48 16.33
C TRP A 195 -1.82 11.69 16.25
N ALA A 196 -0.94 11.77 15.26
CA ALA A 196 -0.06 12.91 15.05
C ALA A 196 -0.84 14.22 14.87
N TYR A 197 -1.98 14.18 14.16
CA TYR A 197 -2.87 15.34 14.02
C TYR A 197 -3.58 15.69 15.34
N LEU A 198 -4.02 14.70 16.10
CA LEU A 198 -4.63 14.95 17.43
C LEU A 198 -3.62 15.57 18.40
N ASP A 199 -2.40 15.09 18.41
CA ASP A 199 -1.31 15.62 19.27
C ASP A 199 -0.95 17.06 18.88
N GLN A 200 -1.16 17.46 17.63
CA GLN A 200 -1.07 18.85 17.17
C GLN A 200 -2.30 19.70 17.51
N GLY A 201 -3.31 19.14 18.17
CA GLY A 201 -4.52 19.84 18.61
C GLY A 201 -5.67 19.87 17.58
N PHE A 202 -5.58 19.13 16.50
CA PHE A 202 -6.69 18.97 15.55
C PHE A 202 -7.69 17.93 16.09
N PRO A 203 -8.94 18.31 16.43
CA PRO A 203 -9.94 17.34 16.85
C PRO A 203 -10.28 16.37 15.70
N PRO A 204 -10.81 15.17 15.98
CA PRO A 204 -11.11 14.17 14.95
C PRO A 204 -11.97 14.70 13.80
N GLU A 205 -12.91 15.59 14.10
CA GLU A 205 -13.80 16.20 13.11
C GLU A 205 -13.09 17.13 12.11
N ASN A 206 -11.92 17.64 12.48
CA ASN A 206 -11.10 18.54 11.65
C ASN A 206 -9.76 17.90 11.23
N ASN A 207 -9.56 16.64 11.55
CA ASN A 207 -8.37 15.88 11.22
C ASN A 207 -8.46 15.35 9.78
N ASP A 208 -7.42 15.56 8.97
CA ASP A 208 -7.37 15.10 7.59
C ASP A 208 -7.45 13.57 7.49
N TYR A 209 -7.07 12.86 8.54
CA TYR A 209 -7.16 11.41 8.70
C TYR A 209 -8.28 10.97 9.67
N GLY A 210 -9.29 11.82 9.91
CA GLY A 210 -10.31 11.62 10.96
C GLY A 210 -11.01 10.26 10.91
N PHE A 211 -11.25 9.69 9.71
CA PHE A 211 -11.89 8.39 9.56
C PHE A 211 -10.93 7.22 9.32
N ILE A 212 -9.62 7.46 9.21
CA ILE A 212 -8.68 6.36 8.89
C ILE A 212 -8.69 5.27 9.96
N ARG A 213 -8.84 5.66 11.24
CA ARG A 213 -8.96 4.72 12.35
C ARG A 213 -10.17 3.79 12.19
N ALA A 214 -11.33 4.34 11.84
CA ALA A 214 -12.53 3.54 11.60
C ALA A 214 -12.37 2.59 10.39
N TRP A 215 -11.73 3.07 9.32
CA TRP A 215 -11.41 2.28 8.15
C TRP A 215 -10.50 1.10 8.48
N LEU A 216 -9.36 1.35 9.12
CA LEU A 216 -8.41 0.30 9.50
C LEU A 216 -9.04 -0.71 10.46
N ASN A 217 -9.77 -0.26 11.48
CA ASN A 217 -10.48 -1.16 12.39
C ASN A 217 -11.49 -2.06 11.65
N GLY A 218 -12.22 -1.52 10.68
CA GLY A 218 -13.13 -2.29 9.83
C GLY A 218 -12.40 -3.33 8.98
N ILE A 219 -11.25 -2.99 8.42
CA ILE A 219 -10.39 -3.95 7.68
C ILE A 219 -9.91 -5.07 8.60
N TYR A 220 -9.37 -4.76 9.78
CA TYR A 220 -8.91 -5.75 10.75
C TYR A 220 -10.02 -6.70 11.21
N ASP A 221 -11.15 -6.15 11.59
CA ASP A 221 -12.27 -6.95 12.08
C ASP A 221 -12.90 -7.78 10.96
N GLY A 222 -13.02 -7.22 9.76
CA GLY A 222 -13.52 -7.96 8.61
C GLY A 222 -12.63 -9.13 8.22
N MET A 223 -11.31 -8.92 8.20
CA MET A 223 -10.34 -9.99 7.96
C MET A 223 -10.34 -11.01 9.09
N GLY A 224 -10.32 -10.56 10.33
CA GLY A 224 -10.32 -11.43 11.50
C GLY A 224 -11.55 -12.32 11.57
N GLU A 225 -12.74 -11.77 11.35
CA GLU A 225 -14.00 -12.52 11.35
C GLU A 225 -14.15 -13.45 10.14
N PHE A 226 -13.60 -13.08 8.98
CA PHE A 226 -13.62 -13.95 7.81
C PHE A 226 -12.92 -15.29 8.07
N PHE A 227 -11.74 -15.26 8.69
CA PHE A 227 -11.00 -16.49 9.03
C PHE A 227 -11.46 -17.16 10.32
N ASN A 228 -12.05 -16.41 11.24
CA ASN A 228 -12.46 -16.90 12.54
C ASN A 228 -13.92 -16.57 12.85
N PRO A 229 -14.88 -17.06 12.03
CA PRO A 229 -16.28 -16.73 12.22
C PRO A 229 -16.78 -17.16 13.61
N GLY A 230 -17.44 -16.25 14.29
CA GLY A 230 -18.00 -16.50 15.62
C GLY A 230 -16.97 -16.51 16.76
N TYR A 231 -15.70 -16.14 16.53
CA TYR A 231 -14.67 -16.12 17.58
C TYR A 231 -15.09 -15.30 18.80
N MET A 232 -15.64 -14.11 18.60
CA MET A 232 -16.14 -13.25 19.70
C MET A 232 -17.25 -13.91 20.49
N ASN A 233 -18.15 -14.63 19.83
CA ASN A 233 -19.24 -15.32 20.49
C ASN A 233 -18.77 -16.55 21.30
N ILE A 234 -17.73 -17.24 20.82
CA ILE A 234 -17.16 -18.41 21.49
C ILE A 234 -16.40 -18.03 22.76
N GLN A 235 -15.61 -16.94 22.71
CA GLN A 235 -14.92 -16.45 23.90
C GLN A 235 -15.86 -16.01 25.01
N SER A 236 -16.95 -15.32 24.66
CA SER A 236 -17.93 -14.85 25.63
C SER A 236 -18.73 -15.98 26.28
N THR A 237 -18.93 -17.11 25.58
CA THR A 237 -19.86 -18.18 26.01
C THR A 237 -19.18 -19.38 26.65
N LEU A 238 -17.93 -19.70 26.29
CA LEU A 238 -17.30 -20.97 26.66
C LEU A 238 -16.00 -20.88 27.43
N GLY A 239 -15.41 -19.68 27.59
CA GLY A 239 -14.11 -19.52 28.27
C GLY A 239 -12.96 -20.32 27.63
N ARG A 240 -13.15 -20.86 26.44
CA ARG A 240 -12.15 -21.67 25.74
C ARG A 240 -11.32 -20.81 24.82
N HIS A 241 -10.01 -20.85 24.98
CA HIS A 241 -9.07 -20.24 24.04
C HIS A 241 -9.05 -21.04 22.74
N LYS A 242 -9.83 -20.59 21.74
CA LYS A 242 -9.65 -21.07 20.39
C LYS A 242 -8.43 -20.36 19.81
N THR A 243 -7.48 -21.11 19.25
CA THR A 243 -6.36 -20.52 18.50
C THR A 243 -6.92 -19.82 17.27
N LEU A 244 -6.53 -18.57 17.07
CA LEU A 244 -6.86 -17.82 15.86
C LEU A 244 -6.07 -18.39 14.69
N GLU A 245 -6.75 -18.70 13.60
CA GLU A 245 -6.14 -19.18 12.37
C GLU A 245 -6.16 -18.06 11.34
N PHE A 246 -4.97 -17.66 10.89
CA PHE A 246 -4.82 -16.71 9.78
C PHE A 246 -3.87 -17.36 8.78
N PRO A 247 -4.35 -17.85 7.62
CA PRO A 247 -3.48 -18.58 6.71
C PRO A 247 -2.29 -17.69 6.27
N THR A 248 -2.41 -16.96 5.16
CA THR A 248 -1.31 -16.13 4.65
C THR A 248 -1.70 -14.67 4.44
N ALA A 249 -2.97 -14.33 4.66
CA ALA A 249 -3.44 -12.95 4.56
C ALA A 249 -2.85 -12.09 5.68
N ARG A 250 -2.41 -10.89 5.35
CA ARG A 250 -1.83 -9.92 6.29
C ARG A 250 -2.26 -8.51 5.95
N ILE A 251 -2.22 -7.67 6.95
CA ILE A 251 -2.31 -6.22 6.84
C ILE A 251 -0.90 -5.68 7.07
N ILE A 252 -0.37 -4.96 6.10
CA ILE A 252 0.98 -4.44 6.14
C ILE A 252 0.87 -2.93 6.34
N LEU A 253 1.31 -2.45 7.49
CA LEU A 253 1.37 -1.01 7.75
C LEU A 253 2.74 -0.49 7.38
N SER A 254 2.80 0.47 6.48
CA SER A 254 4.05 1.11 6.14
C SER A 254 4.24 2.43 6.89
N ASN A 255 5.49 2.87 6.91
CA ASN A 255 5.86 4.16 7.47
C ASN A 255 6.87 4.87 6.57
N GLU A 256 6.49 6.06 6.12
CA GLU A 256 7.29 6.92 5.25
C GLU A 256 8.38 7.71 5.99
N GLY A 257 8.46 7.57 7.32
CA GLY A 257 9.58 8.11 8.09
C GLY A 257 10.95 7.62 7.61
N GLY A 258 10.98 6.47 6.93
CA GLY A 258 12.17 5.95 6.26
C GLY A 258 12.69 6.81 5.10
N TYR A 259 11.89 7.73 4.54
CA TYR A 259 12.35 8.65 3.48
C TYR A 259 13.48 9.59 3.94
N GLY A 260 13.45 10.00 5.20
CA GLY A 260 14.43 10.89 5.78
C GLY A 260 15.54 10.21 6.56
N MET A 261 15.56 8.88 6.63
CA MET A 261 16.62 8.15 7.33
C MET A 261 17.94 8.38 6.60
N GLU A 262 18.85 9.07 7.27
CA GLU A 262 20.19 9.33 6.74
C GLU A 262 21.05 8.07 6.81
N ASP A 263 22.16 8.10 6.05
CA ASP A 263 23.19 7.07 6.01
C ASP A 263 23.84 6.77 7.38
N ARG A 264 23.52 7.58 8.38
CA ARG A 264 24.11 7.51 9.73
C ARG A 264 23.10 7.14 10.80
N GLU A 265 21.83 7.03 10.43
CA GLU A 265 20.83 6.65 11.42
C GLU A 265 21.02 5.22 11.80
N ASP A 266 21.21 5.04 13.08
CA ASP A 266 21.49 3.76 13.66
C ASP A 266 20.24 2.86 13.62
N GLU A 267 20.48 1.60 13.87
CA GLU A 267 19.47 0.57 14.04
C GLU A 267 18.35 0.99 15.03
N THR A 268 18.69 1.83 16.01
CA THR A 268 17.76 2.32 17.03
C THR A 268 16.65 3.16 16.41
N ALA A 269 16.98 4.12 15.53
CA ALA A 269 15.97 4.94 14.86
C ALA A 269 15.01 4.10 14.00
N TYR A 270 15.53 3.09 13.32
CA TYR A 270 14.71 2.15 12.57
C TYR A 270 13.76 1.36 13.48
N LEU A 271 14.27 0.81 14.59
CA LEU A 271 13.46 0.04 15.53
C LEU A 271 12.39 0.92 16.20
N GLU A 272 12.70 2.15 16.57
CA GLU A 272 11.75 3.12 17.12
C GLU A 272 10.61 3.42 16.12
N LEU A 273 10.94 3.61 14.84
CA LEU A 273 9.96 3.83 13.79
C LEU A 273 9.02 2.62 13.64
N LYS A 274 9.58 1.42 13.62
CA LYS A 274 8.81 0.17 13.56
C LYS A 274 7.94 -0.03 14.79
N GLU A 275 8.50 0.12 15.99
CA GLU A 275 7.79 -0.04 17.25
C GLU A 275 6.64 0.97 17.39
N SER A 276 6.86 2.21 16.96
CA SER A 276 5.81 3.22 16.93
C SER A 276 4.69 2.83 15.96
N THR A 277 5.03 2.41 14.75
CA THR A 277 4.03 2.03 13.73
C THR A 277 3.21 0.80 14.15
N LEU A 278 3.83 -0.17 14.78
CA LEU A 278 3.17 -1.37 15.30
C LEU A 278 2.48 -1.16 16.66
N GLY A 279 2.52 0.05 17.20
CA GLY A 279 1.91 0.39 18.49
C GLY A 279 2.59 -0.29 19.69
N ILE A 280 3.86 -0.67 19.58
CA ILE A 280 4.63 -1.26 20.68
C ILE A 280 5.03 -0.16 21.65
N SER A 281 5.64 0.92 21.15
CA SER A 281 6.01 2.11 21.94
C SER A 281 4.84 3.06 22.17
N ASP A 282 3.88 3.13 21.27
CA ASP A 282 2.63 3.89 21.43
C ASP A 282 1.40 2.98 21.18
N PRO A 283 0.78 2.44 22.23
CA PRO A 283 -0.37 1.54 22.11
C PRO A 283 -1.57 2.13 21.36
N ARG A 284 -1.66 3.46 21.23
CA ARG A 284 -2.71 4.12 20.44
C ARG A 284 -2.66 3.70 18.98
N ASN A 285 -1.47 3.38 18.46
CA ASN A 285 -1.27 2.96 17.07
C ASN A 285 -1.76 1.54 16.76
N LYS A 286 -2.17 0.76 17.76
CA LYS A 286 -2.80 -0.56 17.54
C LYS A 286 -4.27 -0.49 17.10
N GLY A 287 -4.92 0.68 17.19
CA GLY A 287 -6.37 0.74 17.01
C GLY A 287 -7.13 -0.08 18.06
N ASP A 288 -8.37 -0.45 17.74
CA ASP A 288 -9.28 -1.12 18.68
C ASP A 288 -9.52 -2.61 18.35
N SER A 289 -8.96 -3.11 17.24
CA SER A 289 -9.21 -4.48 16.81
C SER A 289 -8.39 -5.48 17.61
N ILE A 290 -9.04 -6.51 18.12
CA ILE A 290 -8.38 -7.65 18.79
C ILE A 290 -7.51 -8.49 17.85
N TYR A 291 -7.64 -8.30 16.56
CA TYR A 291 -6.89 -9.03 15.54
C TYR A 291 -5.60 -8.34 15.13
N PHE A 292 -5.36 -7.11 15.61
CA PHE A 292 -4.22 -6.29 15.20
C PHE A 292 -2.89 -7.06 15.31
N ASP A 293 -2.52 -7.51 16.51
CA ASP A 293 -1.23 -8.17 16.77
C ASP A 293 -1.03 -9.50 15.98
N LYS A 294 -2.11 -10.04 15.42
CA LYS A 294 -2.08 -11.31 14.68
C LYS A 294 -2.04 -11.15 13.17
N LEU A 295 -2.52 -10.01 12.68
CA LEU A 295 -2.66 -9.75 11.26
C LEU A 295 -1.64 -8.74 10.74
N THR A 296 -0.96 -7.99 11.61
CA THR A 296 -0.11 -6.88 11.21
C THR A 296 1.31 -7.33 10.91
N ASP A 297 1.79 -6.93 9.74
CA ASP A 297 3.21 -6.89 9.38
C ASP A 297 3.62 -5.42 9.20
N PHE A 298 4.92 -5.16 9.21
CA PHE A 298 5.47 -3.84 8.98
C PHE A 298 6.17 -3.78 7.62
N ALA A 299 6.14 -2.59 6.98
CA ALA A 299 6.94 -2.28 5.82
C ALA A 299 7.66 -0.94 6.00
N LEU A 300 8.96 -0.93 5.80
CA LEU A 300 9.70 0.32 5.70
C LEU A 300 9.49 0.92 4.31
N ALA A 301 9.10 2.19 4.28
CA ALA A 301 9.07 2.99 3.06
C ALA A 301 10.38 3.73 2.88
N LEU A 302 11.00 3.59 1.72
CA LEU A 302 12.22 4.28 1.34
C LEU A 302 11.96 5.19 0.14
N ARG A 303 12.78 6.22 -0.01
CA ARG A 303 12.71 7.13 -1.14
C ARG A 303 14.11 7.47 -1.64
N ALA A 304 14.55 6.80 -2.71
CA ALA A 304 15.89 6.95 -3.24
C ALA A 304 16.20 8.35 -3.77
N ASP A 305 15.20 9.08 -4.25
CA ASP A 305 15.31 10.45 -4.78
C ASP A 305 14.96 11.55 -3.76
N TYR A 306 14.85 11.21 -2.48
CA TYR A 306 14.58 12.16 -1.40
C TYR A 306 15.75 13.14 -1.23
N ASN A 307 15.45 14.44 -1.05
CA ASN A 307 16.44 15.48 -0.90
C ASN A 307 16.25 16.37 0.34
N GLY A 308 15.50 15.88 1.34
CA GLY A 308 15.27 16.60 2.58
C GLY A 308 14.27 17.77 2.49
N SER A 309 13.91 18.23 1.30
CA SER A 309 13.05 19.42 1.11
C SER A 309 11.68 19.11 0.47
N GLY A 310 11.36 17.86 0.25
CA GLY A 310 10.10 17.45 -0.36
C GLY A 310 10.00 17.61 -1.89
N SER A 311 10.98 18.29 -2.51
CA SER A 311 11.06 18.40 -3.98
C SER A 311 12.20 17.54 -4.49
N PRO A 312 11.96 16.56 -5.34
CA PRO A 312 13.00 15.71 -5.85
C PRO A 312 13.95 16.54 -6.71
N LYS A 313 15.20 16.66 -6.29
CA LYS A 313 16.32 17.14 -7.10
C LYS A 313 17.36 16.04 -7.16
N PHE A 314 16.95 14.92 -7.73
CA PHE A 314 17.87 13.83 -7.90
C PHE A 314 18.91 14.19 -8.97
N ASP A 315 20.18 14.17 -8.59
CA ASP A 315 21.27 14.33 -9.53
C ASP A 315 21.54 13.04 -10.28
N ASN A 316 21.00 12.99 -11.48
CA ASN A 316 21.19 11.87 -12.39
C ASN A 316 22.63 11.74 -12.93
N THR A 317 23.50 12.71 -12.69
CA THR A 317 24.86 12.72 -13.20
C THR A 317 25.88 12.33 -12.14
N ASN A 318 25.56 12.58 -10.87
CA ASN A 318 26.38 12.25 -9.74
C ASN A 318 25.54 11.69 -8.57
N PRO A 319 25.37 10.37 -8.46
CA PRO A 319 24.54 9.77 -7.42
C PRO A 319 25.06 10.02 -5.99
N TYR A 320 26.33 10.37 -5.84
CA TYR A 320 26.95 10.71 -4.55
C TYR A 320 26.65 12.13 -4.07
N SER A 321 26.01 12.96 -4.88
CA SER A 321 25.49 14.27 -4.47
C SER A 321 24.04 14.22 -3.97
N ASN A 322 23.38 13.06 -4.06
CA ASN A 322 22.03 12.88 -3.58
C ASN A 322 21.98 12.73 -2.05
N TRP A 323 20.81 12.96 -1.46
CA TRP A 323 20.57 12.74 -0.04
C TRP A 323 20.92 11.31 0.39
N HIS A 324 20.47 10.35 -0.38
CA HIS A 324 20.89 8.96 -0.27
C HIS A 324 21.95 8.67 -1.33
N THR A 325 23.19 8.49 -0.91
CA THR A 325 24.20 7.90 -1.77
C THR A 325 23.88 6.42 -2.05
N PRO A 326 24.46 5.79 -3.08
CA PRO A 326 24.25 4.35 -3.31
C PRO A 326 24.56 3.48 -2.09
N GLU A 327 25.64 3.78 -1.38
CA GLU A 327 26.04 3.07 -0.15
C GLU A 327 25.10 3.38 1.01
N GLY A 328 24.72 4.64 1.18
CA GLY A 328 23.87 5.09 2.25
C GLY A 328 22.44 4.53 2.14
N PHE A 329 21.91 4.46 0.93
CA PHE A 329 20.57 3.92 0.68
C PHE A 329 20.42 2.45 1.15
N VAL A 330 21.48 1.65 1.10
CA VAL A 330 21.41 0.25 1.52
C VAL A 330 21.48 0.04 3.03
N ILE A 331 21.77 1.07 3.81
CA ILE A 331 21.81 0.97 5.28
C ILE A 331 20.41 0.74 5.84
N PRO A 332 19.41 1.65 5.64
CA PRO A 332 18.05 1.41 6.10
C PRO A 332 17.41 0.19 5.41
N LEU A 333 17.75 -0.08 4.16
CA LEU A 333 17.33 -1.30 3.47
C LEU A 333 17.87 -2.55 4.17
N GLY A 334 19.10 -2.49 4.68
CA GLY A 334 19.70 -3.57 5.47
C GLY A 334 18.93 -3.86 6.74
N TYR A 335 18.49 -2.84 7.46
CA TYR A 335 17.65 -3.02 8.66
C TYR A 335 16.30 -3.63 8.28
N ALA A 336 15.64 -3.14 7.22
CA ALA A 336 14.40 -3.74 6.73
C ALA A 336 14.59 -5.23 6.39
N PHE A 337 15.69 -5.61 5.75
CA PHE A 337 15.98 -7.00 5.44
C PHE A 337 16.28 -7.86 6.67
N THR A 338 16.78 -7.26 7.72
CA THR A 338 17.10 -7.96 8.98
C THR A 338 15.86 -8.19 9.84
N TYR A 339 14.98 -7.21 9.92
CA TYR A 339 13.91 -7.17 10.91
C TYR A 339 12.50 -7.30 10.34
N ASP A 340 12.33 -7.17 9.01
CA ASP A 340 11.01 -7.14 8.39
C ASP A 340 10.87 -8.12 7.25
N ASP A 341 9.60 -8.38 6.91
CA ASP A 341 9.25 -9.16 5.72
C ASP A 341 9.08 -8.27 4.48
N TRP A 342 8.91 -6.93 4.66
CA TRP A 342 8.56 -6.02 3.59
C TRP A 342 9.36 -4.71 3.64
N CYS A 343 9.77 -4.26 2.48
CA CYS A 343 10.28 -2.93 2.25
C CYS A 343 9.79 -2.46 0.87
N TRP A 344 9.48 -1.18 0.72
CA TRP A 344 9.19 -0.62 -0.58
C TRP A 344 9.91 0.70 -0.79
N ASN A 345 10.21 0.99 -2.05
CA ASN A 345 10.85 2.22 -2.46
C ASN A 345 9.94 3.02 -3.37
N PHE A 346 9.71 4.25 -3.01
CA PHE A 346 9.15 5.26 -3.88
C PHE A 346 10.26 5.98 -4.63
N ALA A 347 10.09 6.19 -5.92
CA ALA A 347 10.96 7.06 -6.70
C ALA A 347 10.12 7.80 -7.71
N ASP A 348 10.27 9.12 -7.76
CA ASP A 348 9.74 9.90 -8.86
C ASP A 348 10.54 9.57 -10.13
N GLU A 349 9.87 9.57 -11.27
CA GLU A 349 10.47 9.45 -12.60
C GLU A 349 11.35 8.22 -12.85
N TYR A 350 10.77 7.02 -12.98
CA TYR A 350 11.40 5.88 -13.68
C TYR A 350 12.82 5.50 -13.22
N PHE A 351 13.16 5.81 -11.98
CA PHE A 351 14.51 5.75 -11.44
C PHE A 351 15.18 4.39 -11.66
N PHE A 352 14.44 3.30 -11.49
CA PHE A 352 14.99 1.96 -11.56
C PHE A 352 14.70 1.21 -12.87
N PHE A 353 13.80 1.71 -13.71
CA PHE A 353 13.30 0.92 -14.84
C PHE A 353 13.65 1.41 -16.24
N GLN A 354 13.82 2.71 -16.49
CA GLN A 354 13.78 3.12 -17.89
C GLN A 354 14.98 3.86 -18.49
N TYR A 355 15.73 4.69 -17.76
CA TYR A 355 16.42 5.71 -18.54
C TYR A 355 17.92 5.87 -18.37
N LYS A 356 18.58 5.30 -17.40
CA LYS A 356 20.04 5.44 -17.32
C LYS A 356 20.71 4.24 -16.67
N PRO A 357 21.17 3.27 -17.47
CA PRO A 357 21.81 2.04 -17.00
C PRO A 357 22.97 2.26 -16.03
N THR A 358 23.68 3.40 -16.15
CA THR A 358 24.90 3.68 -15.37
C THR A 358 24.63 4.09 -13.93
N ILE A 359 23.59 4.90 -13.66
CA ILE A 359 23.28 5.35 -12.29
C ILE A 359 22.48 4.27 -11.57
N ASN A 360 21.52 3.69 -12.28
CA ASN A 360 20.75 2.57 -11.78
C ASN A 360 21.62 1.37 -11.44
N SER A 361 22.73 1.15 -12.18
CA SER A 361 23.68 0.07 -11.88
C SER A 361 24.35 0.26 -10.52
N GLN A 362 24.73 1.48 -10.13
CA GLN A 362 25.39 1.72 -8.86
C GLN A 362 24.48 1.36 -7.67
N TYR A 363 23.26 1.93 -7.62
CA TYR A 363 22.29 1.56 -6.60
C TYR A 363 21.93 0.07 -6.66
N SER A 364 21.70 -0.46 -7.86
CA SER A 364 21.33 -1.86 -8.04
C SER A 364 22.43 -2.82 -7.60
N ASP A 365 23.69 -2.48 -7.81
CA ASP A 365 24.82 -3.31 -7.42
C ASP A 365 25.00 -3.34 -5.90
N PHE A 366 24.83 -2.20 -5.22
CA PHE A 366 24.82 -2.15 -3.75
C PHE A 366 23.63 -2.92 -3.16
N ILE A 367 22.43 -2.77 -3.73
CA ILE A 367 21.25 -3.52 -3.29
C ILE A 367 21.46 -5.04 -3.47
N ARG A 368 22.02 -5.47 -4.60
CA ARG A 368 22.32 -6.90 -4.85
C ARG A 368 23.35 -7.41 -3.85
N THR A 369 24.43 -6.68 -3.63
CA THR A 369 25.48 -7.06 -2.68
C THR A 369 24.89 -7.20 -1.29
N LYS A 370 24.13 -6.22 -0.82
CA LYS A 370 23.52 -6.26 0.50
C LYS A 370 22.55 -7.42 0.64
N ARG A 371 21.78 -7.69 -0.38
CA ARG A 371 20.84 -8.80 -0.42
C ARG A 371 21.54 -10.15 -0.38
N ASP A 372 22.63 -10.31 -1.10
CA ASP A 372 23.42 -11.54 -1.11
C ASP A 372 24.04 -11.77 0.28
N GLU A 373 24.48 -10.74 0.97
CA GLU A 373 24.91 -10.83 2.37
C GLU A 373 23.82 -11.41 3.27
N PHE A 374 22.57 -10.95 3.14
CA PHE A 374 21.43 -11.48 3.93
C PHE A 374 20.96 -12.87 3.53
N LEU A 375 21.26 -13.31 2.31
CA LEU A 375 20.91 -14.65 1.85
C LEU A 375 21.92 -15.72 2.32
N MET A 376 23.06 -15.29 2.82
CA MET A 376 24.11 -16.19 3.34
C MET A 376 23.95 -16.49 4.85
N TRP A 377 23.05 -15.81 5.54
CA TRP A 377 22.68 -16.05 6.94
C TRP A 377 21.32 -16.76 7.05
#